data_f78da485cc6e1dac0a0b481327ff99a5
#
_entry.id   f78da485cc6e1dac0a0b481327ff99a5
#
_cell.length_a   1.000
_cell.length_b   1.000
_cell.length_c   1.000
_cell.angle_alpha   90.00
_cell.angle_beta   90.00
_cell.angle_gamma   90.00
#
_symmetry.space_group_name_H-M   'P 1'
#
loop_
_entity.id
_entity.type
_entity.pdbx_description
1 polymer ?
#
loop_
_entity_poly.entity_id
_entity_poly.type
_entity_poly.pdbx_seq_one_letter_code
_entity_poly.pdbx_strand_id
1 'polypeptide(L)'
;MAIILAFSPISMISKALYQVLFQNITDKVNNKQPIGSIFVRFTYIILAFAIPSFLILYFFLPDICHYLLGKDWDVTGEYIRWMLPWLCCSLLTASVCFLSDVFAKQRIGLWFEILIAVLRAIGVLAGVLTNRFYTAVVGYAISSAIAILTQYIWLYSLVRKYDSHIS
;
A
#
# COMPACT_ATOMS: atom_id res chain seq x y z
N MET A 1 2.36 12.08 14.55
CA MET A 1 3.77 11.67 14.50
C MET A 1 3.96 10.20 14.14
N ALA A 2 3.27 9.23 14.79
CA ALA A 2 3.40 7.79 14.48
C ALA A 2 3.27 7.45 12.99
N ILE A 3 2.28 8.00 12.29
CA ILE A 3 2.04 7.77 10.86
C ILE A 3 3.24 8.22 10.02
N ILE A 4 3.82 9.37 10.32
CA ILE A 4 4.95 9.92 9.55
C ILE A 4 6.19 9.04 9.73
N LEU A 5 6.48 8.62 10.97
CA LEU A 5 7.61 7.73 11.27
C LEU A 5 7.50 6.37 10.57
N ALA A 6 6.31 5.77 10.58
CA ALA A 6 6.09 4.47 9.94
C ALA A 6 6.01 4.57 8.41
N PHE A 7 5.43 5.64 7.86
CA PHE A 7 5.20 5.79 6.42
C PHE A 7 6.44 6.26 5.66
N SER A 8 7.34 7.03 6.30
CA SER A 8 8.53 7.60 5.65
C SER A 8 9.44 6.53 5.00
N PRO A 9 9.93 5.50 5.71
CA PRO A 9 10.79 4.48 5.10
C PRO A 9 10.05 3.69 4.02
N ILE A 10 8.76 3.39 4.21
CA ILE A 10 7.95 2.67 3.23
C ILE A 10 7.79 3.48 1.94
N SER A 11 7.58 4.80 2.07
CA SER A 11 7.45 5.68 0.90
C SER A 11 8.76 5.77 0.10
N MET A 12 9.92 5.72 0.75
CA MET A 12 11.22 5.70 0.06
C MET A 12 11.42 4.40 -0.73
N ILE A 13 11.11 3.25 -0.11
CA ILE A 13 11.17 1.95 -0.78
C ILE A 13 10.19 1.90 -1.95
N SER A 14 8.95 2.36 -1.75
CA SER A 14 7.93 2.41 -2.80
C SER A 14 8.37 3.26 -3.99
N LYS A 15 9.01 4.42 -3.76
CA LYS A 15 9.53 5.29 -4.83
C LYS A 15 10.65 4.61 -5.62
N ALA A 16 11.57 3.91 -4.96
CA ALA A 16 12.63 3.18 -5.63
C ALA A 16 12.05 2.04 -6.51
N LEU A 17 11.11 1.27 -5.97
CA LEU A 17 10.42 0.21 -6.71
C LEU A 17 9.60 0.79 -7.89
N TYR A 18 8.91 1.90 -7.67
CA TYR A 18 8.17 2.63 -8.70
C TYR A 18 9.09 3.00 -9.88
N GLN A 19 10.25 3.60 -9.61
CA GLN A 19 11.18 4.04 -10.67
C GLN A 19 11.67 2.86 -11.53
N VAL A 20 12.07 1.76 -10.88
CA VAL A 20 12.54 0.56 -11.58
C VAL A 20 11.43 -0.07 -12.43
N LEU A 21 10.23 -0.18 -11.87
CA LEU A 21 9.08 -0.76 -12.58
C LEU A 21 8.59 0.13 -13.71
N PHE A 22 8.50 1.44 -13.47
CA PHE A 22 8.06 2.41 -14.46
C PHE A 22 8.89 2.32 -15.73
N GLN A 23 10.24 2.35 -15.62
CA GLN A 23 11.13 2.22 -16.75
C GLN A 23 10.90 0.91 -17.51
N ASN A 24 10.98 -0.23 -16.80
CA ASN A 24 10.86 -1.54 -17.43
C ASN A 24 9.51 -1.79 -18.10
N ILE A 25 8.42 -1.34 -17.49
CA ILE A 25 7.06 -1.56 -18.01
C ILE A 25 6.77 -0.60 -19.17
N THR A 26 7.15 0.68 -19.05
CA THR A 26 6.92 1.67 -20.10
C THR A 26 7.65 1.29 -21.39
N ASP A 27 8.91 0.84 -21.29
CA ASP A 27 9.67 0.38 -22.46
C ASP A 27 9.00 -0.81 -23.14
N LYS A 28 8.48 -1.75 -22.37
CA LYS A 28 7.77 -2.92 -22.92
C LYS A 28 6.43 -2.56 -23.56
N VAL A 29 5.66 -1.67 -22.93
CA VAL A 29 4.39 -1.19 -23.48
C VAL A 29 4.61 -0.46 -24.79
N ASN A 30 5.64 0.40 -24.89
CA ASN A 30 6.01 1.11 -26.10
C ASN A 30 6.41 0.13 -27.23
N ASN A 31 7.05 -0.98 -26.87
CA ASN A 31 7.45 -2.04 -27.82
C ASN A 31 6.34 -3.09 -28.04
N LYS A 32 5.12 -2.86 -27.56
CA LYS A 32 3.97 -3.79 -27.65
C LYS A 32 4.30 -5.21 -27.15
N GLN A 33 5.05 -5.32 -26.07
CA GLN A 33 5.42 -6.58 -25.45
C GLN A 33 4.53 -6.88 -24.24
N PRO A 34 4.28 -8.16 -23.91
CA PRO A 34 3.51 -8.52 -22.73
C PRO A 34 4.24 -8.13 -21.43
N ILE A 35 3.48 -7.63 -20.47
CA ILE A 35 4.01 -7.12 -19.19
C ILE A 35 3.56 -7.92 -17.97
N GLY A 36 2.58 -8.80 -18.11
CA GLY A 36 2.00 -9.55 -17.00
C GLY A 36 3.00 -10.40 -16.25
N SER A 37 3.93 -11.04 -16.95
CA SER A 37 4.99 -11.84 -16.34
C SER A 37 5.91 -11.00 -15.43
N ILE A 38 6.24 -9.78 -15.86
CA ILE A 38 7.03 -8.86 -15.04
C ILE A 38 6.21 -8.40 -13.85
N PHE A 39 4.98 -7.96 -14.07
CA PHE A 39 4.09 -7.51 -13.00
C PHE A 39 3.94 -8.57 -11.91
N VAL A 40 3.60 -9.79 -12.29
CA VAL A 40 3.44 -10.91 -11.36
C VAL A 40 4.74 -11.24 -10.63
N ARG A 41 5.86 -11.30 -11.34
CA ARG A 41 7.17 -11.57 -10.74
C ARG A 41 7.55 -10.51 -9.69
N PHE A 42 7.36 -9.23 -10.01
CA PHE A 42 7.62 -8.15 -9.05
C PHE A 42 6.68 -8.19 -7.86
N THR A 43 5.41 -8.49 -8.06
CA THR A 43 4.45 -8.70 -6.97
C THR A 43 4.94 -9.79 -6.01
N TYR A 44 5.36 -10.93 -6.53
CA TYR A 44 5.88 -12.02 -5.70
C TYR A 44 7.17 -11.62 -4.97
N ILE A 45 8.08 -10.90 -5.62
CA ILE A 45 9.31 -10.42 -4.98
C ILE A 45 8.96 -9.46 -3.83
N ILE A 46 8.09 -8.47 -4.08
CA ILE A 46 7.68 -7.52 -3.03
C ILE A 46 7.01 -8.26 -1.88
N LEU A 47 6.08 -9.19 -2.13
CA LEU A 47 5.41 -9.96 -1.10
C LEU A 47 6.37 -10.84 -0.31
N ALA A 48 7.31 -11.51 -0.98
CA ALA A 48 8.28 -12.39 -0.34
C ALA A 48 9.19 -11.67 0.66
N PHE A 49 9.47 -10.38 0.43
CA PHE A 49 10.23 -9.55 1.36
C PHE A 49 9.32 -8.80 2.34
N ALA A 50 8.19 -8.27 1.87
CA ALA A 50 7.30 -7.48 2.70
C ALA A 50 6.63 -8.33 3.79
N ILE A 51 6.07 -9.48 3.45
CA ILE A 51 5.34 -10.32 4.43
C ILE A 51 6.23 -10.70 5.62
N PRO A 52 7.43 -11.27 5.46
CA PRO A 52 8.28 -11.58 6.61
C PRO A 52 8.68 -10.34 7.39
N SER A 53 9.05 -9.24 6.70
CA SER A 53 9.45 -8.00 7.35
C SER A 53 8.32 -7.39 8.18
N PHE A 54 7.11 -7.34 7.64
CA PHE A 54 5.95 -6.83 8.35
C PHE A 54 5.50 -7.75 9.49
N LEU A 55 5.66 -9.07 9.35
CA LEU A 55 5.41 -10.01 10.43
C LEU A 55 6.39 -9.81 11.59
N ILE A 56 7.68 -9.68 11.30
CA ILE A 56 8.68 -9.39 12.32
C ILE A 56 8.35 -8.07 13.02
N LEU A 57 8.07 -7.01 12.26
CA LEU A 57 7.67 -5.73 12.83
C LEU A 57 6.38 -5.83 13.67
N TYR A 58 5.40 -6.61 13.23
CA TYR A 58 4.15 -6.77 13.96
C TYR A 58 4.35 -7.33 15.38
N PHE A 59 5.28 -8.26 15.55
CA PHE A 59 5.56 -8.85 16.86
C PHE A 59 6.49 -7.99 17.70
N PHE A 60 7.51 -7.40 17.11
CA PHE A 60 8.59 -6.73 17.84
C PHE A 60 8.47 -5.20 17.90
N LEU A 61 7.55 -4.58 17.16
CA LEU A 61 7.48 -3.12 17.06
C LEU A 61 7.21 -2.41 18.40
N PRO A 62 6.29 -2.89 19.28
CA PRO A 62 6.11 -2.27 20.59
C PRO A 62 7.40 -2.28 21.42
N ASP A 63 8.11 -3.42 21.42
CA ASP A 63 9.37 -3.57 22.18
C ASP A 63 10.47 -2.67 21.58
N ILE A 64 10.54 -2.57 20.26
CA ILE A 64 11.47 -1.66 19.57
C ILE A 64 11.18 -0.20 19.93
N CYS A 65 9.91 0.20 19.92
CA CYS A 65 9.50 1.56 20.32
C CYS A 65 9.86 1.84 21.78
N HIS A 66 9.58 0.90 22.67
CA HIS A 66 9.93 1.01 24.07
C HIS A 66 11.44 1.20 24.29
N TYR A 67 12.25 0.37 23.64
CA TYR A 67 13.70 0.37 23.82
C TYR A 67 14.40 1.57 23.18
N LEU A 68 13.97 1.98 21.96
CA LEU A 68 14.61 3.08 21.23
C LEU A 68 14.09 4.46 21.62
N LEU A 69 12.79 4.58 21.92
CA LEU A 69 12.13 5.87 22.11
C LEU A 69 11.66 6.08 23.56
N GLY A 70 11.64 5.02 24.37
CA GLY A 70 11.27 5.08 25.79
C GLY A 70 9.77 4.80 26.03
N LYS A 71 9.40 4.73 27.31
CA LYS A 71 8.05 4.32 27.78
C LYS A 71 6.90 5.16 27.23
N ASP A 72 7.13 6.44 26.95
CA ASP A 72 6.10 7.34 26.43
C ASP A 72 5.63 6.97 25.01
N TRP A 73 6.38 6.10 24.32
CA TRP A 73 6.12 5.66 22.95
C TRP A 73 5.47 4.27 22.84
N ASP A 74 5.23 3.59 23.94
CA ASP A 74 4.62 2.24 23.96
C ASP A 74 3.26 2.24 23.25
N VAL A 75 2.41 3.21 23.56
CA VAL A 75 1.09 3.38 22.93
C VAL A 75 1.21 3.67 21.44
N THR A 76 2.24 4.44 21.04
CA THR A 76 2.50 4.73 19.64
C THR A 76 2.93 3.47 18.89
N GLY A 77 3.78 2.64 19.49
CA GLY A 77 4.20 1.36 18.92
C GLY A 77 3.01 0.43 18.66
N GLU A 78 2.07 0.38 19.60
CA GLU A 78 0.85 -0.42 19.43
C GLU A 78 -0.04 0.09 18.30
N TYR A 79 -0.22 1.40 18.16
CA TYR A 79 -0.96 1.97 17.03
C TYR A 79 -0.31 1.69 15.68
N ILE A 80 1.01 1.82 15.57
CA ILE A 80 1.74 1.52 14.33
C ILE A 80 1.59 0.03 14.00
N ARG A 81 1.66 -0.86 14.99
CA ARG A 81 1.45 -2.30 14.81
C ARG A 81 0.12 -2.61 14.10
N TRP A 82 -0.97 -1.97 14.50
CA TRP A 82 -2.27 -2.14 13.85
C TRP A 82 -2.37 -1.51 12.47
N MET A 83 -1.48 -0.58 12.13
CA MET A 83 -1.40 0.03 10.80
C MET A 83 -0.53 -0.78 9.82
N LEU A 84 0.27 -1.75 10.28
CA LEU A 84 1.17 -2.53 9.43
C LEU A 84 0.47 -3.24 8.25
N PRO A 85 -0.72 -3.87 8.38
CA PRO A 85 -1.41 -4.49 7.24
C PRO A 85 -1.73 -3.48 6.14
N TRP A 86 -2.21 -2.29 6.50
CA TRP A 86 -2.44 -1.21 5.54
C TRP A 86 -1.13 -0.75 4.88
N LEU A 87 -0.04 -0.61 5.65
CA LEU A 87 1.26 -0.20 5.14
C LEU A 87 1.82 -1.22 4.13
N CYS A 88 1.63 -2.51 4.39
CA CYS A 88 2.00 -3.59 3.47
C CYS A 88 1.22 -3.48 2.14
N CYS A 89 -0.10 -3.29 2.19
CA CYS A 89 -0.93 -3.08 1.00
C CYS A 89 -0.52 -1.81 0.24
N SER A 90 -0.19 -0.74 0.97
CA SER A 90 0.28 0.54 0.39
C SER A 90 1.60 0.38 -0.36
N LEU A 91 2.53 -0.42 0.16
CA LEU A 91 3.81 -0.70 -0.51
C LEU A 91 3.59 -1.34 -1.89
N LEU A 92 2.70 -2.33 -1.97
CA LEU A 92 2.36 -3.00 -3.22
C LEU A 92 1.76 -2.03 -4.24
N THR A 93 0.72 -1.32 -3.85
CA THR A 93 -0.05 -0.47 -4.76
C THR A 93 0.74 0.77 -5.19
N ALA A 94 1.47 1.41 -4.27
CA ALA A 94 2.30 2.58 -4.57
C ALA A 94 3.40 2.27 -5.60
N SER A 95 3.89 1.03 -5.63
CA SER A 95 4.91 0.61 -6.59
C SER A 95 4.40 0.48 -8.03
N VAL A 96 3.09 0.31 -8.22
CA VAL A 96 2.46 0.03 -9.52
C VAL A 96 1.37 1.03 -9.92
N CYS A 97 1.11 2.08 -9.13
CA CYS A 97 0.05 3.06 -9.39
C CYS A 97 0.21 3.79 -10.73
N PHE A 98 1.44 3.91 -11.27
CA PHE A 98 1.72 4.52 -12.57
C PHE A 98 1.04 3.82 -13.75
N LEU A 99 0.60 2.58 -13.58
CA LEU A 99 -0.10 1.84 -14.64
C LEU A 99 -1.39 2.55 -15.08
N SER A 100 -2.04 3.28 -14.16
CA SER A 100 -3.20 4.10 -14.49
C SER A 100 -2.85 5.19 -15.52
N ASP A 101 -1.63 5.72 -15.46
CA ASP A 101 -1.12 6.75 -16.35
C ASP A 101 -0.68 6.14 -17.70
N VAL A 102 0.07 5.05 -17.66
CA VAL A 102 0.53 4.31 -18.83
C VAL A 102 -0.64 3.86 -19.72
N PHE A 103 -1.74 3.41 -19.09
CA PHE A 103 -2.94 2.97 -19.81
C PHE A 103 -3.98 4.09 -20.04
N ALA A 104 -3.64 5.35 -19.76
CA ALA A 104 -4.55 6.50 -19.88
C ALA A 104 -5.91 6.32 -19.15
N LYS A 105 -5.89 5.66 -17.98
CA LYS A 105 -7.05 5.39 -17.12
C LYS A 105 -7.07 6.24 -15.85
N GLN A 106 -6.45 7.41 -15.89
CA GLN A 106 -6.31 8.33 -14.74
C GLN A 106 -7.64 8.70 -14.09
N ARG A 107 -8.72 8.85 -14.90
CA ARG A 107 -10.06 9.12 -14.35
C ARG A 107 -10.54 8.04 -13.40
N ILE A 108 -10.30 6.77 -13.73
CA ILE A 108 -10.69 5.65 -12.86
C ILE A 108 -9.76 5.60 -11.65
N GLY A 109 -8.45 5.84 -11.83
CA GLY A 109 -7.51 5.99 -10.72
C GLY A 109 -7.95 7.05 -9.73
N LEU A 110 -8.40 8.22 -10.20
CA LEU A 110 -8.91 9.30 -9.36
C LEU A 110 -10.16 8.87 -8.57
N TRP A 111 -11.08 8.12 -9.17
CA TRP A 111 -12.24 7.58 -8.45
C TRP A 111 -11.83 6.63 -7.32
N PHE A 112 -10.79 5.81 -7.52
CA PHE A 112 -10.23 4.98 -6.45
C PHE A 112 -9.64 5.83 -5.32
N GLU A 113 -8.91 6.91 -5.63
CA GLU A 113 -8.37 7.82 -4.61
C GLU A 113 -9.48 8.50 -3.79
N ILE A 114 -10.56 8.93 -4.45
CA ILE A 114 -11.74 9.49 -3.76
C ILE A 114 -12.40 8.41 -2.87
N LEU A 115 -12.58 7.20 -3.38
CA LEU A 115 -13.14 6.08 -2.62
C LEU A 115 -12.29 5.77 -1.38
N ILE A 116 -10.95 5.72 -1.55
CA ILE A 116 -10.01 5.51 -0.44
C ILE A 116 -10.16 6.62 0.60
N ALA A 117 -10.23 7.88 0.17
CA ALA A 117 -10.38 9.02 1.07
C ALA A 117 -11.71 8.95 1.86
N VAL A 118 -12.81 8.61 1.20
CA VAL A 118 -14.13 8.46 1.83
C VAL A 118 -14.14 7.31 2.84
N LEU A 119 -13.61 6.15 2.47
CA LEU A 119 -13.54 4.99 3.36
C LEU A 119 -12.65 5.25 4.59
N ARG A 120 -11.55 5.98 4.42
CA ARG A 120 -10.71 6.44 5.54
C ARG A 120 -11.48 7.36 6.47
N ALA A 121 -12.22 8.32 5.92
CA ALA A 121 -13.04 9.23 6.72
C ALA A 121 -14.10 8.47 7.51
N ILE A 122 -14.78 7.50 6.91
CA ILE A 122 -15.76 6.64 7.58
C ILE A 122 -15.10 5.83 8.71
N GLY A 123 -13.91 5.25 8.46
CA GLY A 123 -13.17 4.50 9.48
C GLY A 123 -12.80 5.36 10.69
N VAL A 124 -12.37 6.59 10.46
CA VAL A 124 -12.06 7.55 11.55
C VAL A 124 -13.34 7.98 12.27
N LEU A 125 -14.41 8.29 11.56
CA LEU A 125 -15.70 8.69 12.14
C LEU A 125 -16.27 7.62 13.06
N ALA A 126 -16.16 6.34 12.69
CA ALA A 126 -16.56 5.24 13.55
C ALA A 126 -15.83 5.24 14.91
N GLY A 127 -14.55 5.60 14.90
CA GLY A 127 -13.77 5.77 16.13
C GLY A 127 -14.20 6.98 16.97
N VAL A 128 -14.51 8.09 16.31
CA VAL A 128 -15.02 9.29 16.99
C VAL A 128 -16.36 9.01 17.67
N LEU A 129 -17.26 8.33 16.97
CA LEU A 129 -18.60 7.97 17.52
C LEU A 129 -18.53 7.02 18.71
N THR A 130 -17.51 6.16 18.75
CA THR A 130 -17.29 5.24 19.89
C THR A 130 -16.47 5.85 21.03
N ASN A 131 -16.02 7.11 20.90
CA ASN A 131 -15.13 7.78 21.84
C ASN A 131 -13.85 6.96 22.17
N ARG A 132 -13.40 6.14 21.24
CA ARG A 132 -12.20 5.29 21.40
C ARG A 132 -11.21 5.56 20.27
N PHE A 133 -10.10 6.19 20.59
CA PHE A 133 -9.04 6.48 19.64
C PHE A 133 -8.50 5.21 18.96
N TYR A 134 -8.38 4.12 19.71
CA TYR A 134 -8.00 2.80 19.18
C TYR A 134 -8.90 2.35 18.04
N THR A 135 -10.22 2.45 18.20
CA THR A 135 -11.20 2.08 17.16
C THR A 135 -11.03 2.92 15.89
N ALA A 136 -10.67 4.21 16.03
CA ALA A 136 -10.40 5.09 14.88
C ALA A 136 -9.16 4.63 14.10
N VAL A 137 -8.08 4.25 14.79
CA VAL A 137 -6.85 3.77 14.15
C VAL A 137 -7.09 2.45 13.42
N VAL A 138 -7.73 1.49 14.07
CA VAL A 138 -8.04 0.18 13.49
C VAL A 138 -9.03 0.34 12.33
N GLY A 139 -10.08 1.15 12.49
CA GLY A 139 -11.04 1.45 11.42
C GLY A 139 -10.38 2.07 10.20
N TYR A 140 -9.50 3.06 10.41
CA TYR A 140 -8.68 3.65 9.34
C TYR A 140 -7.80 2.62 8.64
N ALA A 141 -7.11 1.76 9.38
CA ALA A 141 -6.20 0.78 8.82
C ALA A 141 -6.93 -0.28 7.99
N ILE A 142 -8.03 -0.82 8.51
CA ILE A 142 -8.82 -1.86 7.82
C ILE A 142 -9.48 -1.28 6.56
N SER A 143 -10.17 -0.15 6.67
CA SER A 143 -10.86 0.48 5.53
C SER A 143 -9.87 0.86 4.43
N SER A 144 -8.69 1.40 4.80
CA SER A 144 -7.62 1.71 3.87
C SER A 144 -7.04 0.47 3.19
N ALA A 145 -6.81 -0.61 3.93
CA ALA A 145 -6.27 -1.84 3.37
C ALA A 145 -7.23 -2.45 2.34
N ILE A 146 -8.53 -2.51 2.64
CA ILE A 146 -9.55 -3.02 1.72
C ILE A 146 -9.60 -2.19 0.44
N ALA A 147 -9.66 -0.86 0.58
CA ALA A 147 -9.74 0.04 -0.56
C ALA A 147 -8.51 -0.03 -1.47
N ILE A 148 -7.31 -0.09 -0.88
CA ILE A 148 -6.04 -0.19 -1.60
C ILE A 148 -5.91 -1.56 -2.28
N LEU A 149 -6.34 -2.66 -1.65
CA LEU A 149 -6.38 -3.98 -2.29
C LEU A 149 -7.32 -4.01 -3.49
N THR A 150 -8.48 -3.35 -3.39
CA THR A 150 -9.41 -3.23 -4.51
C THR A 150 -8.78 -2.47 -5.69
N GLN A 151 -8.07 -1.38 -5.42
CA GLN A 151 -7.31 -0.63 -6.42
C GLN A 151 -6.22 -1.51 -7.07
N TYR A 152 -5.49 -2.28 -6.26
CA TYR A 152 -4.47 -3.20 -6.76
C TYR A 152 -5.04 -4.28 -7.69
N ILE A 153 -6.17 -4.89 -7.31
CA ILE A 153 -6.88 -5.89 -8.15
C ILE A 153 -7.32 -5.27 -9.47
N TRP A 154 -7.80 -4.03 -9.45
CA TRP A 154 -8.13 -3.30 -10.67
C TRP A 154 -6.91 -3.08 -11.56
N LEU A 155 -5.76 -2.63 -11.00
CA LEU A 155 -4.51 -2.46 -11.75
C LEU A 155 -4.05 -3.79 -12.38
N TYR A 156 -4.13 -4.89 -11.63
CA TYR A 156 -3.84 -6.22 -12.15
C TYR A 156 -4.75 -6.60 -13.32
N SER A 157 -6.05 -6.28 -13.24
CA SER A 157 -6.99 -6.53 -14.33
C SER A 157 -6.67 -5.75 -15.60
N LEU A 158 -6.14 -4.52 -15.47
CA LEU A 158 -5.66 -3.73 -16.61
C LEU A 158 -4.47 -4.39 -17.32
N VAL A 159 -3.51 -4.86 -16.55
CA VAL A 159 -2.35 -5.59 -17.08
C VAL A 159 -2.78 -6.84 -17.83
N ARG A 160 -3.66 -7.65 -17.24
CA ARG A 160 -4.17 -8.87 -17.86
C ARG A 160 -4.94 -8.59 -19.15
N LYS A 161 -5.74 -7.52 -19.16
CA LYS A 161 -6.49 -7.09 -20.35
C LYS A 161 -5.55 -6.61 -21.45
N TYR A 162 -4.49 -5.89 -21.13
CA TYR A 162 -3.48 -5.46 -22.09
C TYR A 162 -2.78 -6.66 -22.74
N ASP A 163 -2.32 -7.62 -21.95
CA ASP A 163 -1.64 -8.81 -22.45
C ASP A 163 -2.55 -9.65 -23.37
N SER A 164 -3.84 -9.76 -23.06
CA SER A 164 -4.81 -10.48 -23.89
C SER A 164 -5.10 -9.80 -25.24
N HIS A 165 -4.74 -8.53 -25.42
CA HIS A 165 -4.85 -7.81 -26.69
C HIS A 165 -3.60 -7.94 -27.56
N ILE A 166 -2.48 -8.39 -27.00
CA ILE A 166 -1.19 -8.53 -27.71
C ILE A 166 -0.91 -9.97 -28.11
N SER A 167 -1.46 -10.95 -27.34
CA SER A 167 -1.40 -12.38 -27.70
C SER A 167 -2.41 -12.71 -28.78
#